data_b09ae9ba9e1a81f5679fc782ac17ac83
#
_entry.id   b09ae9ba9e1a81f5679fc782ac17ac83
#
_cell.length_a   1.000
_cell.length_b   1.000
_cell.length_c   1.000
_cell.angle_alpha   90.00
_cell.angle_beta   90.00
_cell.angle_gamma   90.00
#
_symmetry.space_group_name_H-M   'P 1'
#
loop_
_entity.id
_entity.type
_entity.pdbx_description
1 polymer ?
#
loop_
_entity_poly.entity_id
_entity_poly.type
_entity_poly.pdbx_seq_one_letter_code
_entity_poly.pdbx_strand_id
1 'polypeptide(L)'
;IMAIAILGWPINTLAPEIAREVVEGGRFACQQAGIALAGGHSIDAPEPIFGLAVTGVVPTERIKKNSTAQAGCKLYLTKPLGIGVLTTAEKKSLVKPEHQGLATETMCQMNLAGAAFANIEGVKAMTDVTGFGLLGHLSEVCRGAGVQAQLNYADIPKLPGVEAYIAAGAVPGGTGRNF
;
A
#
# COMPACT_ATOMS: atom_id res chain seq x y z
N ILE A 1 -18.60 -0.75 0.87
CA ILE A 1 -19.86 -1.46 0.62
C ILE A 1 -19.57 -2.82 -0.02
N MET A 2 -18.76 -2.87 -1.06
CA MET A 2 -18.41 -4.12 -1.75
C MET A 2 -17.12 -3.95 -2.54
N ALA A 3 -16.54 -5.08 -2.94
CA ALA A 3 -15.44 -5.16 -3.88
C ALA A 3 -15.80 -6.07 -5.05
N ILE A 4 -15.18 -5.86 -6.21
CA ILE A 4 -15.14 -6.78 -7.32
C ILE A 4 -13.69 -7.08 -7.69
N ALA A 5 -13.39 -8.32 -8.09
CA ALA A 5 -12.05 -8.75 -8.43
C ALA A 5 -11.77 -8.64 -9.93
N ILE A 6 -10.54 -8.26 -10.27
CA ILE A 6 -9.98 -8.42 -11.62
C ILE A 6 -8.82 -9.40 -11.52
N LEU A 7 -8.87 -10.46 -12.32
CA LEU A 7 -7.84 -11.49 -12.38
C LEU A 7 -7.35 -11.64 -13.82
N GLY A 8 -6.12 -11.25 -14.09
CA GLY A 8 -5.36 -11.65 -15.28
C GLY A 8 -4.57 -12.90 -14.94
N TRP A 9 -4.70 -13.96 -15.73
CA TRP A 9 -4.07 -15.23 -15.40
C TRP A 9 -3.46 -15.92 -16.63
N PRO A 10 -2.18 -16.33 -16.57
CA PRO A 10 -1.54 -17.05 -17.66
C PRO A 10 -1.91 -18.56 -17.59
N ILE A 11 -3.07 -18.92 -18.14
CA ILE A 11 -3.67 -20.25 -18.03
C ILE A 11 -2.79 -21.40 -18.54
N ASN A 12 -1.84 -21.09 -19.44
CA ASN A 12 -0.95 -22.09 -20.04
C ASN A 12 0.33 -22.32 -19.20
N THR A 13 0.61 -21.48 -18.20
CA THR A 13 1.86 -21.52 -17.42
C THR A 13 1.65 -21.67 -15.92
N LEU A 14 0.51 -21.25 -15.39
CA LEU A 14 0.19 -21.33 -13.97
C LEU A 14 -1.10 -22.13 -13.74
N ALA A 15 -1.04 -23.03 -12.77
CA ALA A 15 -2.17 -23.88 -12.42
C ALA A 15 -3.36 -23.06 -11.85
N PRO A 16 -4.61 -23.47 -12.16
CA PRO A 16 -5.81 -22.77 -11.69
C PRO A 16 -5.99 -22.83 -10.17
N GLU A 17 -5.38 -23.79 -9.49
CA GLU A 17 -5.37 -23.91 -8.03
C GLU A 17 -4.69 -22.70 -7.39
N ILE A 18 -3.60 -22.20 -7.98
CA ILE A 18 -2.91 -21.00 -7.51
C ILE A 18 -3.81 -19.76 -7.68
N ALA A 19 -4.53 -19.67 -8.83
CA ALA A 19 -5.50 -18.60 -9.05
C ALA A 19 -6.60 -18.60 -7.96
N ARG A 20 -7.08 -19.78 -7.59
CA ARG A 20 -8.05 -19.94 -6.50
C ARG A 20 -7.51 -19.39 -5.19
N GLU A 21 -6.28 -19.70 -4.82
CA GLU A 21 -5.65 -19.20 -3.59
C GLU A 21 -5.54 -17.67 -3.59
N VAL A 22 -5.18 -17.07 -4.73
CA VAL A 22 -5.12 -15.60 -4.90
C VAL A 22 -6.50 -14.97 -4.67
N VAL A 23 -7.55 -15.53 -5.28
CA VAL A 23 -8.93 -15.05 -5.10
C VAL A 23 -9.40 -15.23 -3.66
N GLU A 24 -9.06 -16.35 -3.01
CA GLU A 24 -9.36 -16.58 -1.60
C GLU A 24 -8.66 -15.57 -0.68
N GLY A 25 -7.42 -15.18 -0.98
CA GLY A 25 -6.74 -14.09 -0.28
C GLY A 25 -7.50 -12.76 -0.39
N GLY A 26 -7.98 -12.43 -1.59
CA GLY A 26 -8.84 -11.26 -1.82
C GLY A 26 -10.16 -11.33 -1.05
N ARG A 27 -10.82 -12.51 -1.07
CA ARG A 27 -12.06 -12.75 -0.32
C ARG A 27 -11.83 -12.60 1.19
N PHE A 28 -10.75 -13.14 1.72
CA PHE A 28 -10.38 -13.01 3.12
C PHE A 28 -10.16 -11.54 3.54
N ALA A 29 -9.44 -10.75 2.71
CA ALA A 29 -9.25 -9.32 2.97
C ALA A 29 -10.59 -8.56 2.98
N CYS A 30 -11.50 -8.84 2.04
CA CYS A 30 -12.85 -8.27 2.03
C CYS A 30 -13.64 -8.65 3.30
N GLN A 31 -13.56 -9.88 3.74
CA GLN A 31 -14.20 -10.35 4.96
C GLN A 31 -13.67 -9.63 6.21
N GLN A 32 -12.36 -9.44 6.30
CA GLN A 32 -11.75 -8.65 7.38
C GLN A 32 -12.20 -7.18 7.36
N ALA A 33 -12.43 -6.63 6.18
CA ALA A 33 -12.96 -5.27 6.01
C ALA A 33 -14.48 -5.17 6.23
N GLY A 34 -15.17 -6.28 6.48
CA GLY A 34 -16.63 -6.33 6.66
C GLY A 34 -17.41 -6.02 5.37
N ILE A 35 -16.84 -6.29 4.20
CA ILE A 35 -17.46 -6.07 2.90
C ILE A 35 -17.55 -7.37 2.09
N ALA A 36 -18.48 -7.44 1.14
CA ALA A 36 -18.60 -8.57 0.24
C ALA A 36 -17.61 -8.45 -0.92
N LEU A 37 -16.98 -9.56 -1.31
CA LEU A 37 -16.46 -9.74 -2.66
C LEU A 37 -17.63 -10.18 -3.54
N ALA A 38 -18.21 -9.23 -4.28
CA ALA A 38 -19.51 -9.38 -4.94
C ALA A 38 -19.42 -9.94 -6.37
N GLY A 39 -18.22 -10.30 -6.82
CA GLY A 39 -17.97 -10.83 -8.15
C GLY A 39 -16.68 -10.32 -8.74
N GLY A 40 -16.55 -10.38 -10.05
CA GLY A 40 -15.36 -9.93 -10.75
C GLY A 40 -15.29 -10.42 -12.17
N HIS A 41 -14.13 -10.26 -12.79
CA HIS A 41 -13.86 -10.73 -14.13
C HIS A 41 -12.46 -11.34 -14.21
N SER A 42 -12.31 -12.37 -15.02
CA SER A 42 -11.02 -12.99 -15.32
C SER A 42 -10.74 -12.95 -16.82
N ILE A 43 -9.47 -12.73 -17.16
CA ILE A 43 -8.99 -12.70 -18.54
C ILE A 43 -7.70 -13.52 -18.65
N ASP A 44 -7.43 -14.07 -19.83
CA ASP A 44 -6.12 -14.62 -20.14
C ASP A 44 -5.09 -13.47 -20.25
N ALA A 45 -3.96 -13.60 -19.58
CA ALA A 45 -2.92 -12.58 -19.52
C ALA A 45 -1.54 -13.24 -19.51
N PRO A 46 -0.50 -12.59 -20.07
CA PRO A 46 0.85 -13.16 -20.10
C PRO A 46 1.51 -13.29 -18.72
N GLU A 47 1.07 -12.48 -17.76
CA GLU A 47 1.55 -12.48 -16.38
C GLU A 47 0.36 -12.42 -15.42
N PRO A 48 0.51 -12.97 -14.18
CA PRO A 48 -0.56 -12.92 -13.20
C PRO A 48 -0.78 -11.47 -12.70
N ILE A 49 -2.02 -11.03 -12.78
CA ILE A 49 -2.47 -9.72 -12.27
C ILE A 49 -3.70 -9.96 -11.42
N PHE A 50 -3.69 -9.44 -10.20
CA PHE A 50 -4.85 -9.47 -9.33
C PHE A 50 -5.07 -8.11 -8.69
N GLY A 51 -6.33 -7.69 -8.63
CA GLY A 51 -6.71 -6.46 -7.97
C GLY A 51 -8.18 -6.45 -7.56
N LEU A 52 -8.50 -5.55 -6.63
CA LEU A 52 -9.86 -5.32 -6.18
C LEU A 52 -10.26 -3.88 -6.52
N ALA A 53 -11.38 -3.71 -7.20
CA ALA A 53 -12.06 -2.42 -7.27
C ALA A 53 -13.04 -2.34 -6.10
N VAL A 54 -12.78 -1.42 -5.17
CA VAL A 54 -13.54 -1.29 -3.92
C VAL A 54 -14.42 -0.06 -3.98
N THR A 55 -15.71 -0.23 -3.70
CA THR A 55 -16.68 0.87 -3.63
C THR A 55 -17.12 1.07 -2.19
N GLY A 56 -17.02 2.31 -1.72
CA GLY A 56 -17.46 2.73 -0.40
C GLY A 56 -18.36 3.95 -0.45
N VAL A 57 -18.88 4.34 0.70
CA VAL A 57 -19.67 5.56 0.89
C VAL A 57 -19.12 6.30 2.10
N VAL A 58 -18.98 7.60 1.97
CA VAL A 58 -18.57 8.50 3.04
C VAL A 58 -19.44 9.76 3.00
N PRO A 59 -19.90 10.29 4.14
CA PRO A 59 -20.54 11.60 4.19
C PRO A 59 -19.61 12.68 3.63
N THR A 60 -20.15 13.59 2.83
CA THR A 60 -19.33 14.58 2.10
C THR A 60 -18.46 15.44 3.06
N GLU A 61 -18.99 15.76 4.23
CA GLU A 61 -18.29 16.54 5.26
C GLU A 61 -17.14 15.76 5.95
N ARG A 62 -17.08 14.43 5.76
CA ARG A 62 -16.03 13.57 6.32
C ARG A 62 -14.94 13.19 5.33
N ILE A 63 -15.04 13.67 4.10
CA ILE A 63 -14.01 13.40 3.08
C ILE A 63 -12.69 14.05 3.52
N LYS A 64 -11.62 13.25 3.58
CA LYS A 64 -10.25 13.72 3.82
C LYS A 64 -9.49 13.70 2.50
N LYS A 65 -9.29 14.88 1.91
CA LYS A 65 -8.55 15.02 0.66
C LYS A 65 -7.05 15.11 0.96
N ASN A 66 -6.22 14.71 0.01
CA ASN A 66 -4.76 14.92 0.10
C ASN A 66 -4.37 16.41 -0.03
N SER A 67 -5.23 17.25 -0.63
CA SER A 67 -4.99 18.67 -0.90
C SER A 67 -5.46 19.63 0.20
N THR A 68 -5.84 19.13 1.37
CA THR A 68 -6.41 19.97 2.45
C THR A 68 -5.52 20.07 3.68
N ALA A 69 -4.23 19.72 3.57
CA ALA A 69 -3.25 19.92 4.64
C ALA A 69 -3.08 21.40 4.98
N GLN A 70 -2.67 21.69 6.21
CA GLN A 70 -2.51 23.05 6.71
C GLN A 70 -1.12 23.21 7.34
N ALA A 71 -0.58 24.43 7.31
CA ALA A 71 0.64 24.75 8.04
C ALA A 71 0.46 24.43 9.54
N GLY A 72 1.49 23.86 10.16
CA GLY A 72 1.45 23.43 11.55
C GLY A 72 0.89 22.02 11.79
N CYS A 73 0.35 21.33 10.76
CA CYS A 73 -0.03 19.94 10.88
C CYS A 73 1.19 19.06 11.13
N LYS A 74 1.01 18.02 11.96
CA LYS A 74 1.97 16.94 12.13
C LYS A 74 1.69 15.82 11.12
N LEU A 75 2.73 15.12 10.72
CA LEU A 75 2.65 13.97 9.82
C LEU A 75 2.67 12.67 10.62
N TYR A 76 1.83 11.72 10.23
CA TYR A 76 1.74 10.41 10.85
C TYR A 76 1.75 9.32 9.77
N LEU A 77 2.48 8.25 10.02
CA LEU A 77 2.43 7.02 9.24
C LEU A 77 1.77 5.93 10.09
N THR A 78 0.84 5.19 9.50
CA THR A 78 0.13 4.09 10.19
C THR A 78 0.89 2.77 10.11
N LYS A 79 1.84 2.67 9.19
CA LYS A 79 2.75 1.53 9.04
C LYS A 79 4.16 2.02 8.70
N PRO A 80 5.21 1.30 9.12
CA PRO A 80 6.58 1.64 8.75
C PRO A 80 6.83 1.47 7.24
N LEU A 81 7.78 2.23 6.72
CA LEU A 81 8.20 2.16 5.32
C LEU A 81 9.22 1.03 5.09
N GLY A 82 9.32 0.56 3.84
CA GLY A 82 10.35 -0.36 3.43
C GLY A 82 9.87 -1.65 2.77
N ILE A 83 8.56 -1.84 2.56
CA ILE A 83 8.01 -3.04 1.90
C ILE A 83 8.69 -3.29 0.55
N GLY A 84 8.80 -2.27 -0.31
CA GLY A 84 9.43 -2.42 -1.62
C GLY A 84 10.91 -2.79 -1.56
N VAL A 85 11.63 -2.37 -0.51
CA VAL A 85 13.02 -2.78 -0.26
C VAL A 85 13.08 -4.24 0.18
N LEU A 86 12.25 -4.64 1.13
CA LEU A 86 12.22 -6.03 1.63
C LEU A 86 11.81 -7.01 0.54
N THR A 87 10.76 -6.74 -0.24
CA THR A 87 10.35 -7.62 -1.35
C THR A 87 11.42 -7.70 -2.45
N THR A 88 12.17 -6.62 -2.68
CA THR A 88 13.32 -6.63 -3.59
C THR A 88 14.47 -7.46 -3.00
N ALA A 89 14.72 -7.38 -1.70
CA ALA A 89 15.73 -8.18 -1.01
C ALA A 89 15.33 -9.67 -1.02
N GLU A 90 14.06 -10.01 -0.82
CA GLU A 90 13.51 -11.38 -0.95
C GLU A 90 13.79 -11.93 -2.37
N LYS A 91 13.43 -11.17 -3.40
CA LYS A 91 13.66 -11.56 -4.80
C LYS A 91 15.15 -11.78 -5.11
N LYS A 92 16.05 -11.08 -4.41
CA LYS A 92 17.51 -11.22 -4.55
C LYS A 92 18.12 -12.22 -3.57
N SER A 93 17.33 -12.92 -2.76
CA SER A 93 17.78 -13.84 -1.71
C SER A 93 18.74 -13.19 -0.70
N LEU A 94 18.53 -11.91 -0.39
CA LEU A 94 19.35 -11.14 0.55
C LEU A 94 18.70 -11.05 1.95
N VAL A 95 17.44 -11.46 2.09
CA VAL A 95 16.70 -11.33 3.35
C VAL A 95 17.26 -12.29 4.39
N LYS A 96 17.56 -11.75 5.56
CA LYS A 96 18.01 -12.53 6.72
C LYS A 96 16.87 -13.39 7.27
N PRO A 97 17.19 -14.54 7.90
CA PRO A 97 16.15 -15.42 8.46
C PRO A 97 15.17 -14.71 9.40
N GLU A 98 15.65 -13.79 10.24
CA GLU A 98 14.83 -13.02 11.19
C GLU A 98 13.87 -12.01 10.55
N HIS A 99 14.03 -11.73 9.26
CA HIS A 99 13.18 -10.80 8.50
C HIS A 99 12.31 -11.50 7.45
N GLN A 100 12.37 -12.84 7.37
CA GLN A 100 11.53 -13.60 6.44
C GLN A 100 10.05 -13.42 6.78
N GLY A 101 9.23 -13.18 5.75
CA GLY A 101 7.79 -12.96 5.90
C GLY A 101 7.37 -11.57 6.38
N LEU A 102 8.29 -10.74 6.88
CA LEU A 102 7.98 -9.43 7.43
C LEU A 102 7.27 -8.50 6.42
N ALA A 103 7.69 -8.55 5.15
CA ALA A 103 7.02 -7.78 4.09
C ALA A 103 5.58 -8.26 3.90
N THR A 104 5.35 -9.57 3.82
CA THR A 104 4.03 -10.18 3.67
C THR A 104 3.13 -9.85 4.86
N GLU A 105 3.62 -10.02 6.09
CA GLU A 105 2.86 -9.66 7.29
C GLU A 105 2.43 -8.19 7.28
N THR A 106 3.36 -7.29 6.94
CA THR A 106 3.07 -5.85 6.87
C THR A 106 2.06 -5.51 5.76
N MET A 107 2.14 -6.17 4.60
CA MET A 107 1.18 -6.01 3.50
C MET A 107 -0.21 -6.53 3.89
N CYS A 108 -0.29 -7.63 4.64
CA CYS A 108 -1.55 -8.21 5.10
C CYS A 108 -2.23 -7.39 6.20
N GLN A 109 -1.53 -6.48 6.86
CA GLN A 109 -2.13 -5.56 7.81
C GLN A 109 -3.09 -4.60 7.09
N MET A 110 -4.38 -4.65 7.48
CA MET A 110 -5.40 -3.75 6.93
C MET A 110 -5.19 -2.30 7.38
N ASN A 111 -5.43 -1.34 6.48
CA ASN A 111 -5.39 0.09 6.80
C ASN A 111 -6.73 0.59 7.39
N LEU A 112 -7.36 -0.17 8.27
CA LEU A 112 -8.67 0.15 8.86
C LEU A 112 -8.68 1.48 9.62
N ALA A 113 -7.54 1.89 10.18
CA ALA A 113 -7.38 3.18 10.85
C ALA A 113 -7.76 4.37 9.92
N GLY A 114 -7.49 4.24 8.60
CA GLY A 114 -7.85 5.27 7.63
C GLY A 114 -9.34 5.59 7.61
N ALA A 115 -10.21 4.59 7.76
CA ALA A 115 -11.66 4.81 7.85
C ALA A 115 -12.04 5.55 9.14
N ALA A 116 -11.39 5.24 10.27
CA ALA A 116 -11.62 5.91 11.53
C ALA A 116 -11.19 7.38 11.51
N PHE A 117 -10.14 7.71 10.78
CA PHE A 117 -9.62 9.08 10.65
C PHE A 117 -10.61 10.05 10.03
N ALA A 118 -11.56 9.59 9.23
CA ALA A 118 -12.64 10.41 8.69
C ALA A 118 -13.46 11.10 9.81
N ASN A 119 -13.56 10.47 10.97
CA ASN A 119 -14.35 10.96 12.11
C ASN A 119 -13.52 11.87 13.05
N ILE A 120 -12.24 12.09 12.80
CA ILE A 120 -11.37 12.91 13.64
C ILE A 120 -11.25 14.29 13.01
N GLU A 121 -11.77 15.31 13.67
CA GLU A 121 -11.75 16.70 13.20
C GLU A 121 -10.33 17.23 13.01
N GLY A 122 -9.39 16.82 13.86
CA GLY A 122 -7.97 17.20 13.77
C GLY A 122 -7.24 16.68 12.54
N VAL A 123 -7.75 15.61 11.87
CA VAL A 123 -7.18 15.09 10.63
C VAL A 123 -7.60 15.99 9.46
N LYS A 124 -6.66 16.74 8.91
CA LYS A 124 -6.92 17.73 7.84
C LYS A 124 -6.74 17.16 6.43
N ALA A 125 -5.81 16.23 6.23
CA ALA A 125 -5.54 15.60 4.96
C ALA A 125 -5.16 14.13 5.16
N MET A 126 -5.35 13.31 4.14
CA MET A 126 -4.99 11.90 4.15
C MET A 126 -4.65 11.43 2.74
N THR A 127 -3.65 10.57 2.63
CA THR A 127 -3.30 9.84 1.41
C THR A 127 -2.74 8.47 1.79
N ASP A 128 -2.73 7.53 0.88
CA ASP A 128 -1.98 6.29 1.00
C ASP A 128 -0.59 6.45 0.39
N VAL A 129 0.38 5.67 0.86
CA VAL A 129 1.74 5.66 0.32
C VAL A 129 1.93 4.37 -0.46
N THR A 130 2.12 4.49 -1.77
CA THR A 130 2.29 3.37 -2.70
C THR A 130 3.61 3.45 -3.46
N GLY A 131 3.64 3.11 -4.73
CA GLY A 131 4.86 2.97 -5.54
C GLY A 131 5.70 4.24 -5.72
N PHE A 132 5.14 5.42 -5.54
CA PHE A 132 5.91 6.68 -5.55
C PHE A 132 6.66 6.96 -4.24
N GLY A 133 6.43 6.16 -3.20
CA GLY A 133 7.06 6.31 -1.90
C GLY A 133 6.60 7.55 -1.13
N LEU A 134 7.16 7.71 0.07
CA LEU A 134 6.78 8.79 0.98
C LEU A 134 6.92 10.17 0.31
N LEU A 135 8.06 10.44 -0.32
CA LEU A 135 8.33 11.78 -0.87
C LEU A 135 7.43 12.10 -2.06
N GLY A 136 7.12 11.13 -2.91
CA GLY A 136 6.20 11.31 -4.03
C GLY A 136 4.81 11.70 -3.55
N HIS A 137 4.19 10.90 -2.67
CA HIS A 137 2.85 11.19 -2.16
C HIS A 137 2.79 12.42 -1.27
N LEU A 138 3.82 12.67 -0.43
CA LEU A 138 3.87 13.88 0.36
C LEU A 138 4.03 15.14 -0.50
N SER A 139 4.76 15.06 -1.62
CA SER A 139 4.87 16.17 -2.56
C SER A 139 3.54 16.52 -3.22
N GLU A 140 2.68 15.53 -3.48
CA GLU A 140 1.31 15.77 -3.96
C GLU A 140 0.48 16.51 -2.90
N VAL A 141 0.55 16.07 -1.64
CA VAL A 141 -0.12 16.74 -0.52
C VAL A 141 0.36 18.19 -0.40
N CYS A 142 1.67 18.42 -0.43
CA CYS A 142 2.25 19.75 -0.31
C CYS A 142 1.84 20.67 -1.47
N ARG A 143 1.90 20.17 -2.71
CA ARG A 143 1.47 20.93 -3.90
C ARG A 143 -0.02 21.24 -3.88
N GLY A 144 -0.85 20.23 -3.55
CA GLY A 144 -2.30 20.38 -3.51
C GLY A 144 -2.78 21.36 -2.43
N ALA A 145 -2.06 21.45 -1.31
CA ALA A 145 -2.39 22.29 -0.18
C ALA A 145 -1.65 23.64 -0.16
N GLY A 146 -0.65 23.87 -1.03
CA GLY A 146 0.17 25.08 -1.05
C GLY A 146 1.07 25.21 0.18
N VAL A 147 1.58 24.10 0.73
CA VAL A 147 2.41 24.05 1.94
C VAL A 147 3.74 23.33 1.67
N GLN A 148 4.67 23.44 2.60
CA GLN A 148 5.91 22.66 2.63
C GLN A 148 5.87 21.66 3.77
N ALA A 149 6.54 20.51 3.59
CA ALA A 149 6.78 19.54 4.65
C ALA A 149 8.26 19.54 5.05
N GLN A 150 8.51 19.47 6.34
CA GLN A 150 9.83 19.26 6.91
C GLN A 150 9.85 17.87 7.54
N LEU A 151 10.79 17.04 7.12
CA LEU A 151 10.98 15.68 7.62
C LEU A 151 12.34 15.57 8.30
N ASN A 152 12.35 14.91 9.46
CA ASN A 152 13.59 14.39 10.02
C ASN A 152 13.69 12.91 9.63
N TYR A 153 14.72 12.56 8.87
CA TYR A 153 14.92 11.20 8.37
C TYR A 153 14.99 10.15 9.50
N ALA A 154 15.59 10.53 10.64
CA ALA A 154 15.73 9.62 11.78
C ALA A 154 14.37 9.24 12.40
N ASP A 155 13.37 10.12 12.31
CA ASP A 155 12.05 9.91 12.89
C ASP A 155 11.09 9.14 11.96
N ILE A 156 11.50 8.88 10.72
CA ILE A 156 10.67 8.11 9.77
C ILE A 156 10.69 6.65 10.20
N PRO A 157 9.52 6.05 10.55
CA PRO A 157 9.44 4.65 10.92
C PRO A 157 9.75 3.77 9.72
N LYS A 158 10.73 2.87 9.87
CA LYS A 158 11.21 1.94 8.85
C LYS A 158 11.12 0.51 9.37
N LEU A 159 10.84 -0.42 8.46
CA LEU A 159 10.91 -1.85 8.76
C LEU A 159 12.35 -2.25 9.11
N PRO A 160 12.54 -3.25 9.98
CA PRO A 160 13.88 -3.72 10.35
C PRO A 160 14.76 -4.07 9.15
N GLY A 161 16.02 -3.68 9.19
CA GLY A 161 17.01 -4.03 8.18
C GLY A 161 16.94 -3.23 6.88
N VAL A 162 15.95 -2.38 6.66
CA VAL A 162 15.72 -1.66 5.38
C VAL A 162 16.98 -0.92 4.91
N GLU A 163 17.66 -0.18 5.78
CA GLU A 163 18.86 0.58 5.41
C GLU A 163 20.01 -0.33 4.98
N ALA A 164 20.21 -1.45 5.68
CA ALA A 164 21.21 -2.44 5.32
C ALA A 164 20.91 -3.11 3.97
N TYR A 165 19.63 -3.40 3.68
CA TYR A 165 19.24 -3.96 2.39
C TYR A 165 19.40 -2.96 1.24
N ILE A 166 19.13 -1.68 1.47
CA ILE A 166 19.42 -0.62 0.49
C ILE A 166 20.93 -0.57 0.20
N ALA A 167 21.77 -0.58 1.23
CA ALA A 167 23.23 -0.61 1.08
C ALA A 167 23.72 -1.85 0.33
N ALA A 168 23.03 -2.99 0.46
CA ALA A 168 23.27 -4.22 -0.29
C ALA A 168 22.67 -4.21 -1.71
N GLY A 169 22.13 -3.09 -2.17
CA GLY A 169 21.58 -2.93 -3.52
C GLY A 169 20.15 -3.42 -3.71
N ALA A 170 19.39 -3.68 -2.63
CA ALA A 170 17.97 -4.03 -2.72
C ALA A 170 17.11 -2.78 -2.90
N VAL A 171 17.30 -2.07 -4.02
CA VAL A 171 16.53 -0.89 -4.38
C VAL A 171 15.40 -1.28 -5.34
N PRO A 172 14.14 -0.93 -5.06
CA PRO A 172 13.02 -1.21 -5.96
C PRO A 172 13.23 -0.63 -7.35
N GLY A 173 12.94 -1.40 -8.40
CA GLY A 173 13.12 -0.97 -9.79
C GLY A 173 12.29 0.28 -10.17
N GLY A 174 11.20 0.57 -9.45
CA GLY A 174 10.41 1.78 -9.62
C GLY A 174 11.11 3.07 -9.19
N THR A 175 12.09 2.98 -8.26
CA THR A 175 12.78 4.15 -7.69
C THR A 175 13.40 5.02 -8.77
N GLY A 176 14.17 4.44 -9.69
CA GLY A 176 14.81 5.19 -10.76
C GLY A 176 13.87 5.75 -11.85
N ARG A 177 12.60 5.33 -11.85
CA ARG A 177 11.55 5.88 -12.74
C ARG A 177 10.75 7.01 -12.10
N ASN A 178 10.80 7.10 -10.77
CA ASN A 178 10.04 8.10 -10.00
C ASN A 178 10.79 9.43 -9.83
N PHE A 179 12.10 9.45 -10.13
CA PHE A 179 12.98 10.59 -9.91
C PHE A 179 13.87 10.88 -11.12
#